data_5897ef4a36b25bad4571a12307ec514c
#
_entry.id   5897ef4a36b25bad4571a12307ec514c
#
_cell.length_a   1.000
_cell.length_b   1.000
_cell.length_c   1.000
_cell.angle_alpha   90.00
_cell.angle_beta   90.00
_cell.angle_gamma   90.00
#
_symmetry.space_group_name_H-M   'P 1'
#
loop_
_entity.id
_entity.type
_entity.pdbx_description
1 polymer ?
#
loop_
_entity_poly.entity_id
_entity_poly.type
_entity_poly.pdbx_seq_one_letter_code
_entity_poly.pdbx_strand_id
1 'polypeptide(L)'
;GRDGEGAAASRGEQIPEPGLPIARLKTGTPPRIDGRTIDWAAVPEQPSDDESWTMSPLSERRDTPQIFCAVSRTSATTHDIIRESLDLSPLFSGAIDAQGPRYCPSIEDKIHRFADRDSHQVFLEPEGLDTNLVYPNGISTSLPADVQLAFVRTMEGLEKAEIIVPG
;
A
#
# COMPACT_ATOMS: atom_id res chain seq x y z
N GLY A 1 4.02 6.66 -11.28
CA GLY A 1 2.75 6.03 -11.68
C GLY A 1 2.85 4.53 -11.54
N ARG A 2 1.75 3.85 -11.61
CA ARG A 2 1.73 2.39 -11.68
C ARG A 2 2.31 1.90 -13.00
N ASP A 3 2.75 0.66 -13.03
CA ASP A 3 3.15 0.00 -14.27
C ASP A 3 1.98 0.06 -15.29
N GLY A 4 2.28 0.48 -16.52
CA GLY A 4 1.28 0.69 -17.57
C GLY A 4 0.53 2.03 -17.55
N GLU A 5 0.71 2.88 -16.54
CA GLU A 5 0.12 4.23 -16.49
C GLU A 5 1.09 5.29 -17.02
N GLY A 6 0.56 6.22 -17.84
CA GLY A 6 1.33 7.36 -18.35
C GLY A 6 1.69 8.36 -17.25
N ALA A 7 2.86 8.97 -17.34
CA ALA A 7 3.27 10.04 -16.44
C ALA A 7 2.42 11.31 -16.64
N ALA A 8 2.01 11.95 -15.54
CA ALA A 8 1.27 13.22 -15.56
C ALA A 8 2.21 14.45 -15.56
N ALA A 9 3.35 14.37 -16.26
CA ALA A 9 4.40 15.40 -16.27
C ALA A 9 3.86 16.77 -16.70
N SER A 10 3.04 16.82 -17.75
CA SER A 10 2.47 18.08 -18.25
C SER A 10 1.58 18.82 -17.24
N ARG A 11 0.91 18.10 -16.34
CA ARG A 11 0.14 18.71 -15.24
C ARG A 11 1.07 19.32 -14.18
N GLY A 12 2.18 18.65 -13.88
CA GLY A 12 3.20 19.16 -12.98
C GLY A 12 3.88 20.43 -13.50
N GLU A 13 4.03 20.57 -14.84
CA GLU A 13 4.61 21.72 -15.48
C GLU A 13 3.70 22.96 -15.47
N GLN A 14 2.38 22.78 -15.42
CA GLN A 14 1.40 23.86 -15.36
C GLN A 14 1.25 24.52 -13.99
N ILE A 15 1.59 23.81 -12.92
CA ILE A 15 1.43 24.33 -11.54
C ILE A 15 2.39 25.50 -11.21
N PRO A 16 3.64 25.58 -11.73
CA PRO A 16 4.52 26.70 -11.50
C PRO A 16 4.06 28.04 -12.13
N GLU A 17 3.24 28.01 -13.17
CA GLU A 17 2.78 29.22 -13.86
C GLU A 17 2.09 30.23 -12.92
N PRO A 18 1.30 29.85 -11.92
CA PRO A 18 0.74 30.75 -10.92
C PRO A 18 1.75 31.27 -9.88
N GLY A 19 3.05 30.93 -9.97
CA GLY A 19 4.06 31.36 -9.00
C GLY A 19 4.02 30.64 -7.65
N LEU A 20 3.37 29.48 -7.57
CA LEU A 20 3.32 28.68 -6.34
C LEU A 20 4.67 27.96 -6.10
N PRO A 21 5.17 27.92 -4.86
CA PRO A 21 6.37 27.16 -4.54
C PRO A 21 6.10 25.66 -4.68
N ILE A 22 6.93 24.98 -5.47
CA ILE A 22 6.80 23.56 -5.74
C ILE A 22 7.94 22.80 -5.09
N ALA A 23 7.62 21.70 -4.41
CA ALA A 23 8.58 20.72 -3.94
C ALA A 23 8.21 19.31 -4.46
N ARG A 24 9.23 18.49 -4.65
CA ARG A 24 9.03 17.10 -5.02
C ARG A 24 8.99 16.24 -3.77
N LEU A 25 7.93 15.45 -3.61
CA LEU A 25 7.80 14.43 -2.58
C LEU A 25 7.90 13.05 -3.22
N LYS A 26 8.46 12.08 -2.49
CA LYS A 26 8.55 10.68 -2.88
C LYS A 26 7.64 9.83 -2.00
N THR A 27 6.97 8.86 -2.62
CA THR A 27 6.16 7.85 -1.93
C THR A 27 6.08 6.60 -2.81
N GLY A 28 5.80 5.46 -2.18
CA GLY A 28 5.51 4.20 -2.86
C GLY A 28 4.01 3.90 -2.92
N THR A 29 3.68 2.81 -3.57
CA THR A 29 2.36 2.17 -3.53
C THR A 29 2.54 0.72 -3.06
N PRO A 30 1.55 0.05 -2.44
CA PRO A 30 1.68 -1.36 -2.13
C PRO A 30 1.53 -2.21 -3.41
N PRO A 31 2.08 -3.43 -3.43
CA PRO A 31 1.78 -4.39 -4.49
C PRO A 31 0.27 -4.67 -4.55
N ARG A 32 -0.22 -5.13 -5.70
CA ARG A 32 -1.58 -5.67 -5.82
C ARG A 32 -1.54 -7.17 -5.77
N ILE A 33 -2.25 -7.73 -4.81
CA ILE A 33 -2.30 -9.17 -4.54
C ILE A 33 -3.51 -9.79 -5.23
N ASP A 34 -3.37 -11.00 -5.74
CA ASP A 34 -4.51 -11.79 -6.22
C ASP A 34 -5.33 -12.29 -5.01
N GLY A 35 -6.51 -11.76 -4.82
CA GLY A 35 -7.41 -12.11 -3.72
C GLY A 35 -7.78 -13.59 -3.66
N ARG A 36 -7.65 -14.34 -4.77
CA ARG A 36 -7.90 -15.79 -4.83
C ARG A 36 -6.79 -16.61 -4.14
N THR A 37 -5.63 -16.00 -3.91
CA THR A 37 -4.47 -16.63 -3.27
C THR A 37 -4.33 -16.28 -1.79
N ILE A 38 -5.25 -15.48 -1.26
CA ILE A 38 -5.32 -15.09 0.15
C ILE A 38 -6.11 -16.13 0.92
N ASP A 39 -5.60 -16.57 2.06
CA ASP A 39 -6.37 -17.38 3.02
C ASP A 39 -7.23 -16.47 3.90
N TRP A 40 -8.40 -16.11 3.38
CA TRP A 40 -9.35 -15.22 4.08
C TRP A 40 -9.85 -15.79 5.41
N ALA A 41 -9.80 -17.10 5.59
CA ALA A 41 -10.21 -17.74 6.84
C ALA A 41 -9.18 -17.56 7.97
N ALA A 42 -7.93 -17.29 7.62
CA ALA A 42 -6.85 -17.08 8.57
C ALA A 42 -6.79 -15.64 9.13
N VAL A 43 -7.48 -14.68 8.49
CA VAL A 43 -7.39 -13.25 8.85
C VAL A 43 -8.74 -12.73 9.37
N PRO A 44 -8.75 -11.88 10.42
CA PRO A 44 -9.98 -11.27 10.92
C PRO A 44 -10.67 -10.40 9.87
N GLU A 45 -11.97 -10.57 9.72
CA GLU A 45 -12.80 -9.70 8.89
C GLU A 45 -12.95 -8.32 9.52
N GLN A 46 -12.97 -7.30 8.67
CA GLN A 46 -13.39 -5.95 9.01
C GLN A 46 -14.56 -5.56 8.09
N PRO A 47 -15.79 -5.73 8.56
CA PRO A 47 -16.97 -5.39 7.78
C PRO A 47 -17.10 -3.87 7.61
N SER A 48 -17.95 -3.46 6.65
CA SER A 48 -18.40 -2.08 6.56
C SER A 48 -19.28 -1.70 7.75
N ASP A 49 -19.40 -0.39 7.99
CA ASP A 49 -20.33 0.12 8.98
C ASP A 49 -21.78 -0.31 8.69
N ASP A 50 -22.53 -0.67 9.72
CA ASP A 50 -23.94 -1.03 9.63
C ASP A 50 -24.82 0.15 9.21
N GLU A 51 -24.38 1.36 9.55
CA GLU A 51 -25.09 2.60 9.19
C GLU A 51 -24.93 2.95 7.72
N SER A 52 -26.03 3.33 7.06
CA SER A 52 -26.04 3.73 5.65
C SER A 52 -25.73 5.23 5.48
N TRP A 53 -24.66 5.71 6.10
CA TRP A 53 -24.21 7.09 5.90
C TRP A 53 -23.49 7.26 4.53
N THR A 54 -23.45 8.50 4.04
CA THR A 54 -22.87 8.85 2.74
C THR A 54 -21.85 9.97 2.89
N MET A 55 -20.90 10.04 1.95
CA MET A 55 -19.88 11.10 1.92
C MET A 55 -20.43 12.44 1.41
N SER A 56 -21.56 12.42 0.71
CA SER A 56 -22.20 13.61 0.16
C SER A 56 -23.54 13.88 0.84
N PRO A 57 -23.82 15.12 1.27
CA PRO A 57 -25.13 15.49 1.83
C PRO A 57 -26.27 15.44 0.79
N LEU A 58 -25.94 15.28 -0.49
CA LEU A 58 -26.93 15.15 -1.57
C LEU A 58 -27.33 13.69 -1.85
N SER A 59 -26.64 12.73 -1.23
CA SER A 59 -26.96 11.30 -1.36
C SER A 59 -27.80 10.85 -0.19
N GLU A 60 -28.97 10.27 -0.46
CA GLU A 60 -29.90 9.84 0.59
C GLU A 60 -29.44 8.56 1.28
N ARG A 61 -28.84 7.63 0.54
CA ARG A 61 -28.36 6.36 1.08
C ARG A 61 -27.25 5.74 0.22
N ARG A 62 -26.60 4.73 0.79
CA ARG A 62 -25.59 3.89 0.12
C ARG A 62 -26.29 2.63 -0.40
N ASP A 63 -26.34 2.47 -1.73
CA ASP A 63 -26.96 1.32 -2.40
C ASP A 63 -25.96 0.31 -2.96
N THR A 64 -24.67 0.65 -2.96
CA THR A 64 -23.60 -0.22 -3.47
C THR A 64 -23.44 -1.47 -2.59
N PRO A 65 -23.39 -2.68 -3.17
CA PRO A 65 -23.06 -3.89 -2.43
C PRO A 65 -21.75 -3.72 -1.67
N GLN A 66 -21.72 -4.20 -0.44
CA GLN A 66 -20.54 -4.08 0.42
C GLN A 66 -19.78 -5.39 0.45
N ILE A 67 -18.46 -5.30 0.43
CA ILE A 67 -17.53 -6.40 0.67
C ILE A 67 -16.68 -6.03 1.89
N PHE A 68 -16.31 -7.03 2.68
CA PHE A 68 -15.47 -6.80 3.84
C PHE A 68 -14.00 -6.62 3.45
N CYS A 69 -13.28 -5.87 4.25
CA CYS A 69 -11.82 -5.89 4.31
C CYS A 69 -11.37 -6.92 5.35
N ALA A 70 -10.10 -7.28 5.34
CA ALA A 70 -9.53 -8.11 6.39
C ALA A 70 -8.26 -7.48 6.94
N VAL A 71 -7.84 -7.90 8.13
CA VAL A 71 -6.67 -7.34 8.80
C VAL A 71 -5.60 -8.42 8.95
N SER A 72 -4.51 -8.27 8.22
CA SER A 72 -3.28 -9.03 8.41
C SER A 72 -2.25 -8.19 9.19
N ARG A 73 -1.08 -8.75 9.45
CA ARG A 73 0.00 -8.07 10.19
C ARG A 73 1.36 -8.48 9.65
N THR A 74 2.31 -7.53 9.72
CA THR A 74 3.72 -7.86 9.55
C THR A 74 4.23 -8.65 10.75
N SER A 75 5.26 -9.47 10.55
CA SER A 75 5.96 -10.24 11.57
C SER A 75 7.41 -9.78 11.72
N ALA A 76 8.11 -10.31 12.71
CA ALA A 76 9.55 -10.09 12.84
C ALA A 76 10.31 -10.52 11.56
N THR A 77 9.95 -11.67 10.98
CA THR A 77 10.53 -12.13 9.71
C THR A 77 10.28 -11.17 8.56
N THR A 78 9.07 -10.59 8.49
CA THR A 78 8.75 -9.54 7.52
C THR A 78 9.71 -8.35 7.67
N HIS A 79 9.92 -7.91 8.91
CA HIS A 79 10.79 -6.78 9.21
C HIS A 79 12.25 -7.06 8.88
N ASP A 80 12.73 -8.27 9.14
CA ASP A 80 14.12 -8.66 8.86
C ASP A 80 14.41 -8.65 7.36
N ILE A 81 13.53 -9.25 6.53
CA ILE A 81 13.66 -9.21 5.06
C ILE A 81 13.73 -7.77 4.56
N ILE A 82 12.87 -6.88 5.08
CA ILE A 82 12.84 -5.49 4.65
C ILE A 82 14.11 -4.75 5.12
N ARG A 83 14.57 -4.95 6.36
CA ARG A 83 15.80 -4.34 6.87
C ARG A 83 17.02 -4.73 6.06
N GLU A 84 17.15 -6.00 5.70
CA GLU A 84 18.24 -6.53 4.87
C GLU A 84 18.23 -6.02 3.44
N SER A 85 17.09 -5.48 2.99
CA SER A 85 16.90 -4.99 1.63
C SER A 85 16.80 -3.47 1.51
N LEU A 86 17.04 -2.71 2.59
CA LEU A 86 16.87 -1.24 2.58
C LEU A 86 17.77 -0.53 1.57
N ASP A 87 18.95 -1.02 1.32
CA ASP A 87 19.90 -0.50 0.34
C ASP A 87 19.42 -0.67 -1.11
N LEU A 88 18.50 -1.60 -1.37
CA LEU A 88 17.86 -1.79 -2.65
C LEU A 88 16.68 -0.82 -2.88
N SER A 89 16.20 -0.15 -1.82
CA SER A 89 15.09 0.80 -1.94
C SER A 89 15.57 2.14 -2.49
N PRO A 90 14.97 2.66 -3.57
CA PRO A 90 15.23 4.01 -4.07
C PRO A 90 15.00 5.10 -3.02
N LEU A 91 14.20 4.83 -2.00
CA LEU A 91 13.98 5.75 -0.87
C LEU A 91 15.22 5.94 0.00
N PHE A 92 16.06 4.91 0.15
CA PHE A 92 17.22 4.89 1.03
C PHE A 92 18.55 4.96 0.25
N SER A 93 18.60 4.48 -0.99
CA SER A 93 19.80 4.50 -1.84
C SER A 93 20.16 5.88 -2.39
N GLY A 94 19.32 6.90 -2.20
CA GLY A 94 19.52 8.23 -2.80
C GLY A 94 19.20 8.32 -4.29
N ALA A 95 18.69 7.27 -4.90
CA ALA A 95 18.33 7.24 -6.33
C ALA A 95 17.18 8.21 -6.68
N ILE A 96 16.38 8.61 -5.70
CA ILE A 96 15.32 9.61 -5.86
C ILE A 96 15.74 10.86 -5.10
N ASP A 97 16.08 11.93 -5.83
CA ASP A 97 16.35 13.25 -5.25
C ASP A 97 15.01 13.95 -4.89
N ALA A 98 14.37 13.43 -3.84
CA ALA A 98 13.14 13.98 -3.30
C ALA A 98 12.99 13.61 -1.83
N GLN A 99 12.33 14.48 -1.07
CA GLN A 99 12.07 14.25 0.35
C GLN A 99 10.79 13.42 0.54
N GLY A 100 10.81 12.45 1.43
CA GLY A 100 9.59 11.76 1.86
C GLY A 100 8.64 12.72 2.59
N PRO A 101 7.32 12.57 2.46
CA PRO A 101 6.36 13.33 3.26
C PRO A 101 6.56 13.02 4.76
N ARG A 102 6.10 13.93 5.63
CA ARG A 102 6.26 13.78 7.09
C ARG A 102 5.72 12.42 7.61
N TYR A 103 4.64 11.95 7.02
CA TYR A 103 4.02 10.67 7.32
C TYR A 103 4.09 9.76 6.09
N CYS A 104 5.32 9.43 5.68
CA CYS A 104 5.53 8.52 4.55
C CYS A 104 4.85 7.17 4.85
N PRO A 105 3.95 6.69 3.96
CA PRO A 105 3.25 5.42 4.19
C PRO A 105 4.09 4.18 3.86
N SER A 106 5.35 4.34 3.40
CA SER A 106 6.17 3.20 3.02
C SER A 106 6.49 2.30 4.20
N ILE A 107 6.51 1.00 3.97
CA ILE A 107 6.82 0.02 5.01
C ILE A 107 8.28 0.14 5.45
N GLU A 108 9.19 0.47 4.54
CA GLU A 108 10.61 0.70 4.83
C GLU A 108 10.78 1.83 5.86
N ASP A 109 10.06 2.95 5.66
CA ASP A 109 10.11 4.10 6.58
C ASP A 109 9.50 3.77 7.94
N LYS A 110 8.41 3.00 7.96
CA LYS A 110 7.78 2.54 9.21
C LYS A 110 8.74 1.66 10.02
N ILE A 111 9.37 0.68 9.39
CA ILE A 111 10.30 -0.23 10.05
C ILE A 111 11.57 0.49 10.52
N HIS A 112 12.01 1.51 9.78
CA HIS A 112 13.14 2.33 10.20
C HIS A 112 12.81 3.24 11.37
N ARG A 113 11.69 3.97 11.31
CA ARG A 113 11.28 4.94 12.34
C ARG A 113 10.71 4.31 13.60
N PHE A 114 10.05 3.18 13.48
CA PHE A 114 9.40 2.45 14.57
C PHE A 114 10.03 1.08 14.76
N ALA A 115 11.37 1.06 14.88
CA ALA A 115 12.16 -0.16 14.97
C ALA A 115 11.85 -1.01 16.23
N ASP A 116 11.27 -0.39 17.24
CA ASP A 116 10.79 -1.00 18.49
C ASP A 116 9.43 -1.72 18.34
N ARG A 117 8.76 -1.55 17.19
CA ARG A 117 7.49 -2.24 16.92
C ARG A 117 7.75 -3.60 16.29
N ASP A 118 7.14 -4.63 16.88
CA ASP A 118 7.26 -6.01 16.39
C ASP A 118 6.30 -6.31 15.22
N SER A 119 5.29 -5.45 15.02
CA SER A 119 4.24 -5.67 14.03
C SER A 119 3.57 -4.37 13.61
N HIS A 120 3.14 -4.33 12.34
CA HIS A 120 2.28 -3.28 11.78
C HIS A 120 1.03 -3.92 11.18
N GLN A 121 -0.12 -3.27 11.35
CA GLN A 121 -1.36 -3.68 10.70
C GLN A 121 -1.29 -3.48 9.20
N VAL A 122 -1.90 -4.41 8.47
CA VAL A 122 -2.06 -4.38 7.02
C VAL A 122 -3.52 -4.66 6.71
N PHE A 123 -4.21 -3.69 6.12
CA PHE A 123 -5.59 -3.85 5.71
C PHE A 123 -5.65 -4.44 4.30
N LEU A 124 -6.29 -5.59 4.16
CA LEU A 124 -6.51 -6.22 2.86
C LEU A 124 -7.82 -5.70 2.29
N GLU A 125 -7.71 -4.78 1.36
CA GLU A 125 -8.82 -4.02 0.80
C GLU A 125 -9.09 -4.47 -0.65
N PRO A 126 -10.17 -5.22 -0.93
CA PRO A 126 -10.57 -5.52 -2.31
C PRO A 126 -10.78 -4.22 -3.11
N GLU A 127 -10.20 -4.11 -4.30
CA GLU A 127 -10.28 -2.87 -5.10
C GLU A 127 -11.64 -2.68 -5.81
N GLY A 128 -12.48 -3.70 -5.85
CA GLY A 128 -13.80 -3.61 -6.46
C GLY A 128 -14.54 -4.94 -6.50
N LEU A 129 -15.80 -4.91 -6.97
CA LEU A 129 -16.67 -6.07 -7.06
C LEU A 129 -16.32 -6.99 -8.23
N ASP A 130 -15.75 -6.44 -9.30
CA ASP A 130 -15.49 -7.13 -10.57
C ASP A 130 -13.99 -7.41 -10.80
N THR A 131 -13.19 -7.36 -9.74
CA THR A 131 -11.75 -7.60 -9.81
C THR A 131 -11.27 -8.49 -8.68
N ASN A 132 -10.21 -9.25 -8.93
CA ASN A 132 -9.52 -10.01 -7.88
C ASN A 132 -8.38 -9.24 -7.22
N LEU A 133 -8.18 -7.97 -7.58
CA LEU A 133 -7.12 -7.16 -7.02
C LEU A 133 -7.43 -6.77 -5.58
N VAL A 134 -6.46 -7.02 -4.70
CA VAL A 134 -6.50 -6.59 -3.30
C VAL A 134 -5.37 -5.60 -3.05
N TYR A 135 -5.71 -4.47 -2.45
CA TYR A 135 -4.81 -3.43 -2.01
C TYR A 135 -4.41 -3.68 -0.55
N PRO A 136 -3.17 -4.13 -0.26
CA PRO A 136 -2.71 -4.33 1.11
C PRO A 136 -2.25 -2.99 1.70
N ASN A 137 -3.19 -2.24 2.24
CA ASN A 137 -2.94 -0.93 2.81
C ASN A 137 -2.02 -1.03 4.05
N GLY A 138 -0.96 -0.26 4.04
CA GLY A 138 0.02 -0.24 5.13
C GLY A 138 1.41 -0.74 4.74
N ILE A 139 1.58 -1.34 3.56
CA ILE A 139 2.86 -1.84 3.04
C ILE A 139 3.25 -1.23 1.70
N SER A 140 2.93 0.06 1.48
CA SER A 140 3.48 0.78 0.34
C SER A 140 5.00 0.64 0.32
N THR A 141 5.58 0.36 -0.84
CA THR A 141 7.01 0.03 -0.96
C THR A 141 7.59 0.48 -2.29
N SER A 142 8.90 0.58 -2.35
CA SER A 142 9.68 0.75 -3.57
C SER A 142 10.79 -0.30 -3.70
N LEU A 143 10.72 -1.36 -2.91
CA LEU A 143 11.64 -2.50 -2.98
C LEU A 143 11.45 -3.29 -4.28
N PRO A 144 12.45 -4.05 -4.74
CA PRO A 144 12.30 -4.95 -5.89
C PRO A 144 11.17 -5.97 -5.74
N ALA A 145 10.58 -6.40 -6.85
CA ALA A 145 9.39 -7.25 -6.86
C ALA A 145 9.60 -8.63 -6.17
N ASP A 146 10.77 -9.19 -6.26
CA ASP A 146 11.14 -10.44 -5.59
C ASP A 146 11.20 -10.26 -4.06
N VAL A 147 11.72 -9.14 -3.58
CA VAL A 147 11.73 -8.78 -2.17
C VAL A 147 10.29 -8.54 -1.68
N GLN A 148 9.47 -7.85 -2.48
CA GLN A 148 8.06 -7.65 -2.17
C GLN A 148 7.34 -8.99 -1.97
N LEU A 149 7.51 -9.93 -2.87
CA LEU A 149 6.92 -11.26 -2.76
C LEU A 149 7.42 -12.00 -1.52
N ALA A 150 8.73 -11.91 -1.25
CA ALA A 150 9.34 -12.58 -0.10
C ALA A 150 8.73 -12.08 1.22
N PHE A 151 8.65 -10.76 1.45
CA PHE A 151 8.12 -10.24 2.71
C PHE A 151 6.59 -10.36 2.81
N VAL A 152 5.84 -10.26 1.70
CA VAL A 152 4.39 -10.45 1.70
C VAL A 152 4.03 -11.85 2.17
N ARG A 153 4.75 -12.86 1.72
CA ARG A 153 4.50 -14.27 2.09
C ARG A 153 4.86 -14.64 3.53
N THR A 154 5.41 -13.71 4.30
CA THR A 154 5.66 -13.90 5.74
C THR A 154 4.52 -13.38 6.64
N MET A 155 3.47 -12.83 6.04
CA MET A 155 2.30 -12.30 6.77
C MET A 155 1.20 -13.34 6.86
N GLU A 156 0.45 -13.32 7.96
CA GLU A 156 -0.67 -14.22 8.21
C GLU A 156 -1.73 -14.13 7.09
N GLY A 157 -2.11 -15.29 6.54
CA GLY A 157 -3.07 -15.42 5.44
C GLY A 157 -2.51 -15.09 4.05
N LEU A 158 -1.24 -14.69 3.95
CA LEU A 158 -0.58 -14.32 2.69
C LEU A 158 0.55 -15.29 2.29
N GLU A 159 0.70 -16.42 2.94
CA GLU A 159 1.80 -17.38 2.73
C GLU A 159 1.86 -17.91 1.30
N LYS A 160 0.73 -17.92 0.61
CA LYS A 160 0.60 -18.35 -0.79
C LYS A 160 0.26 -17.21 -1.74
N ALA A 161 0.37 -15.96 -1.26
CA ALA A 161 0.00 -14.80 -2.05
C ALA A 161 0.78 -14.70 -3.37
N GLU A 162 0.07 -14.28 -4.42
CA GLU A 162 0.63 -13.92 -5.71
C GLU A 162 0.47 -12.42 -5.94
N ILE A 163 1.55 -11.77 -6.36
CA ILE A 163 1.55 -10.35 -6.72
C ILE A 163 1.22 -10.22 -8.20
N ILE A 164 0.11 -9.54 -8.52
CA ILE A 164 -0.30 -9.27 -9.90
C ILE A 164 0.43 -8.04 -10.43
N VAL A 165 0.55 -6.99 -9.59
CA VAL A 165 1.25 -5.74 -9.94
C VAL A 165 2.18 -5.37 -8.80
N PRO A 166 3.48 -5.25 -9.02
CA PRO A 166 4.41 -4.76 -8.00
C PRO A 166 4.10 -3.31 -7.55
N GLY A 167 4.54 -2.98 -6.33
CA GLY A 167 4.46 -1.63 -5.77
C GLY A 167 5.48 -0.66 -6.33
#